data_7aaf5ffa6caa0a6c9eff900929fdbef5
#
_entry.id   7aaf5ffa6caa0a6c9eff900929fdbef5
#
_cell.length_a   1.000
_cell.length_b   1.000
_cell.length_c   1.000
_cell.angle_alpha   90.00
_cell.angle_beta   90.00
_cell.angle_gamma   90.00
#
_symmetry.space_group_name_H-M   'P 1'
#
loop_
_entity.id
_entity.type
_entity.pdbx_description
1 polymer ?
#
loop_
_entity_poly.entity_id
_entity_poly.type
_entity_poly.pdbx_seq_one_letter_code
_entity_poly.pdbx_strand_id
1 'polypeptide(L)'
;IGSDLPVIKDALGRPLIPGSSFKGAMRSRLESFLRGIDASLAANPATESEWAVPFQTIKNSQGIAVKVGLTQLKEDADKRFRDAPGKESKKDKWLTEQLIKRTDLASLVFGSPWIASKFQVQDLTVLPDDWFGQYQERDGVSIDRDTETAADGKLYDFQVVPAGTPFQFKAVVENAEDWELGLLMVGLHQFESQQIPLGGGRSRGLGVVELEIADAWWVDYREDHPEELIDYLKRLVSGQRDAHYKLTDDSFEAYKDDWTDALVNYLRQQVTTNADTSVEEGSHA
;
A
#
# COMPACT_ATOMS: atom_id res chain seq x y z
N ILE A 1 -15.04 9.23 -32.17
CA ILE A 1 -15.49 7.89 -31.81
C ILE A 1 -14.33 7.30 -31.02
N GLY A 2 -14.49 7.15 -29.71
CA GLY A 2 -13.48 6.61 -28.80
C GLY A 2 -13.90 5.23 -28.32
N SER A 3 -12.95 4.45 -27.77
CA SER A 3 -13.23 3.18 -27.10
C SER A 3 -14.06 3.42 -25.82
N ASP A 4 -14.94 2.50 -25.48
CA ASP A 4 -15.78 2.57 -24.27
C ASP A 4 -14.91 2.53 -23.00
N LEU A 5 -13.82 1.77 -23.03
CA LEU A 5 -12.85 1.65 -21.94
C LEU A 5 -11.43 1.93 -22.45
N PRO A 6 -11.03 3.21 -22.54
CA PRO A 6 -9.73 3.58 -23.05
C PRO A 6 -8.62 3.30 -22.02
N VAL A 7 -7.41 3.08 -22.49
CA VAL A 7 -6.19 3.09 -21.67
C VAL A 7 -5.92 4.51 -21.15
N ILE A 8 -5.42 4.64 -19.94
CA ILE A 8 -4.94 5.91 -19.40
C ILE A 8 -3.69 6.33 -20.16
N LYS A 9 -3.64 7.60 -20.57
CA LYS A 9 -2.61 8.15 -21.46
C LYS A 9 -2.03 9.43 -20.89
N ASP A 10 -0.76 9.66 -21.21
CA ASP A 10 -0.12 10.96 -21.00
C ASP A 10 -0.59 12.01 -22.04
N ALA A 11 -0.08 13.25 -21.88
CA ALA A 11 -0.42 14.35 -22.78
C ALA A 11 0.00 14.14 -24.25
N LEU A 12 0.89 13.18 -24.51
CA LEU A 12 1.34 12.80 -25.85
C LEU A 12 0.58 11.59 -26.40
N GLY A 13 -0.44 11.11 -25.70
CA GLY A 13 -1.23 9.95 -26.10
C GLY A 13 -0.53 8.60 -25.88
N ARG A 14 0.56 8.55 -25.10
CA ARG A 14 1.28 7.32 -24.76
C ARG A 14 0.68 6.67 -23.52
N PRO A 15 0.72 5.33 -23.39
CA PRO A 15 0.15 4.65 -22.23
C PRO A 15 0.89 5.05 -20.95
N LEU A 16 0.10 5.18 -19.89
CA LEU A 16 0.55 5.54 -18.55
C LEU A 16 -0.07 4.58 -17.53
N ILE A 17 0.74 4.08 -16.62
CA ILE A 17 0.24 3.39 -15.42
C ILE A 17 0.34 4.38 -14.26
N PRO A 18 -0.79 4.88 -13.72
CA PRO A 18 -0.74 5.77 -12.56
C PRO A 18 -0.03 5.09 -11.38
N GLY A 19 0.87 5.81 -10.72
CA GLY A 19 1.54 5.34 -9.50
C GLY A 19 0.54 4.95 -8.41
N SER A 20 -0.61 5.65 -8.34
CA SER A 20 -1.72 5.30 -7.45
C SER A 20 -2.35 3.94 -7.77
N SER A 21 -2.43 3.54 -9.05
CA SER A 21 -2.94 2.23 -9.47
C SER A 21 -1.97 1.11 -9.08
N PHE A 22 -0.68 1.30 -9.30
CA PHE A 22 0.37 0.37 -8.87
C PHE A 22 0.34 0.20 -7.35
N LYS A 23 0.42 1.31 -6.62
CA LYS A 23 0.39 1.35 -5.16
C LYS A 23 -0.90 0.73 -4.60
N GLY A 24 -2.05 1.02 -5.18
CA GLY A 24 -3.35 0.48 -4.75
C GLY A 24 -3.46 -1.03 -4.94
N ALA A 25 -2.95 -1.56 -6.06
CA ALA A 25 -2.93 -3.00 -6.32
C ALA A 25 -2.02 -3.72 -5.31
N MET A 26 -0.81 -3.20 -5.06
CA MET A 26 0.12 -3.71 -4.06
C MET A 26 -0.48 -3.69 -2.66
N ARG A 27 -1.02 -2.54 -2.23
CA ARG A 27 -1.68 -2.37 -0.94
C ARG A 27 -2.80 -3.40 -0.74
N SER A 28 -3.71 -3.53 -1.70
CA SER A 28 -4.82 -4.47 -1.62
C SER A 28 -4.36 -5.92 -1.45
N ARG A 29 -3.26 -6.30 -2.12
CA ARG A 29 -2.67 -7.65 -1.99
C ARG A 29 -2.08 -7.86 -0.60
N LEU A 30 -1.30 -6.91 -0.11
CA LEU A 30 -0.68 -7.00 1.22
C LEU A 30 -1.72 -6.95 2.34
N GLU A 31 -2.76 -6.11 2.22
CA GLU A 31 -3.89 -6.11 3.15
C GLU A 31 -4.59 -7.49 3.20
N SER A 32 -4.71 -8.16 2.06
CA SER A 32 -5.27 -9.51 2.00
C SER A 32 -4.40 -10.53 2.75
N PHE A 33 -3.08 -10.46 2.62
CA PHE A 33 -2.15 -11.32 3.36
C PHE A 33 -2.21 -11.04 4.86
N LEU A 34 -2.13 -9.77 5.25
CA LEU A 34 -2.18 -9.37 6.66
C LEU A 34 -3.49 -9.82 7.32
N ARG A 35 -4.65 -9.61 6.67
CA ARG A 35 -5.94 -10.10 7.19
C ARG A 35 -6.04 -11.62 7.22
N GLY A 36 -5.31 -12.31 6.36
CA GLY A 36 -5.22 -13.77 6.38
C GLY A 36 -4.43 -14.30 7.58
N ILE A 37 -3.50 -13.50 8.13
CA ILE A 37 -2.76 -13.80 9.35
C ILE A 37 -3.61 -13.45 10.58
N ASP A 38 -4.07 -12.19 10.67
CA ASP A 38 -4.95 -11.68 11.72
C ASP A 38 -5.76 -10.49 11.18
N ALA A 39 -7.07 -10.48 11.42
CA ALA A 39 -7.97 -9.45 10.94
C ALA A 39 -7.65 -8.04 11.49
N SER A 40 -6.96 -7.96 12.62
CA SER A 40 -6.54 -6.70 13.24
C SER A 40 -5.31 -6.06 12.57
N LEU A 41 -4.57 -6.80 11.74
CA LEU A 41 -3.36 -6.29 11.08
C LEU A 41 -3.63 -5.40 9.87
N ALA A 42 -4.83 -5.47 9.29
CA ALA A 42 -5.24 -4.59 8.20
C ALA A 42 -6.74 -4.30 8.26
N ALA A 43 -7.10 -3.04 8.39
CA ALA A 43 -8.48 -2.56 8.40
C ALA A 43 -9.17 -2.77 7.03
N ASN A 44 -10.51 -2.75 7.04
CA ASN A 44 -11.28 -2.78 5.81
C ASN A 44 -11.48 -1.34 5.28
N PRO A 45 -10.81 -0.94 4.20
CA PRO A 45 -10.90 0.43 3.69
C PRO A 45 -12.27 0.78 3.08
N ALA A 46 -13.11 -0.22 2.81
CA ALA A 46 -14.48 -0.01 2.32
C ALA A 46 -15.47 0.37 3.44
N THR A 47 -15.06 0.21 4.71
CA THR A 47 -15.91 0.50 5.88
C THR A 47 -15.41 1.76 6.57
N GLU A 48 -16.12 2.87 6.45
CA GLU A 48 -15.72 4.18 7.01
C GLU A 48 -15.41 4.13 8.51
N SER A 49 -16.14 3.34 9.26
CA SER A 49 -15.95 3.16 10.71
C SER A 49 -14.65 2.41 11.06
N GLU A 50 -14.03 1.74 10.10
CA GLU A 50 -12.76 1.06 10.27
C GLU A 50 -11.57 1.86 9.74
N TRP A 51 -11.71 2.69 8.75
CA TRP A 51 -10.63 3.38 8.04
C TRP A 51 -9.30 3.39 8.79
N ALA A 52 -8.34 2.57 8.36
CA ALA A 52 -7.00 2.42 8.95
C ALA A 52 -6.98 2.06 10.47
N VAL A 53 -8.11 1.93 11.13
CA VAL A 53 -8.22 1.53 12.54
C VAL A 53 -9.12 0.30 12.62
N PRO A 54 -8.56 -0.92 12.63
CA PRO A 54 -9.33 -2.15 12.73
C PRO A 54 -10.21 -2.18 13.98
N PHE A 55 -11.37 -2.80 13.88
CA PHE A 55 -12.19 -3.03 15.05
C PHE A 55 -11.46 -3.91 16.08
N GLN A 56 -11.43 -3.43 17.32
CA GLN A 56 -11.00 -4.21 18.47
C GLN A 56 -12.20 -4.51 19.35
N THR A 57 -12.27 -5.72 19.87
CA THR A 57 -13.28 -6.09 20.87
C THR A 57 -12.69 -5.86 22.26
N ILE A 58 -13.29 -4.96 23.03
CA ILE A 58 -12.89 -4.69 24.42
C ILE A 58 -14.06 -4.93 25.34
N LYS A 59 -13.80 -5.28 26.60
CA LYS A 59 -14.85 -5.33 27.64
C LYS A 59 -15.07 -3.92 28.20
N ASN A 60 -16.31 -3.46 28.22
CA ASN A 60 -16.67 -2.21 28.89
C ASN A 60 -16.65 -2.37 30.43
N SER A 61 -16.91 -1.29 31.15
CA SER A 61 -16.97 -1.28 32.63
C SER A 61 -18.00 -2.26 33.24
N GLN A 62 -18.90 -2.81 32.40
CA GLN A 62 -19.92 -3.79 32.80
C GLN A 62 -19.54 -5.22 32.38
N GLY A 63 -18.32 -5.44 31.85
CA GLY A 63 -17.86 -6.73 31.38
C GLY A 63 -18.44 -7.17 30.02
N ILE A 64 -19.18 -6.29 29.34
CA ILE A 64 -19.80 -6.59 28.03
C ILE A 64 -18.80 -6.33 26.93
N ALA A 65 -18.64 -7.31 26.02
CA ALA A 65 -17.79 -7.16 24.82
C ALA A 65 -18.36 -6.09 23.87
N VAL A 66 -17.57 -5.07 23.57
CA VAL A 66 -17.94 -3.96 22.68
C VAL A 66 -16.90 -3.84 21.57
N LYS A 67 -17.35 -3.71 20.34
CA LYS A 67 -16.45 -3.38 19.21
C LYS A 67 -16.11 -1.90 19.26
N VAL A 68 -14.82 -1.62 19.30
CA VAL A 68 -14.28 -0.25 19.30
C VAL A 68 -13.48 -0.04 18.04
N GLY A 69 -13.81 1.00 17.30
CA GLY A 69 -13.14 1.44 16.09
C GLY A 69 -13.02 2.96 16.06
N LEU A 70 -12.80 3.52 14.89
CA LEU A 70 -12.60 4.95 14.66
C LEU A 70 -13.73 5.82 15.25
N THR A 71 -14.99 5.41 15.04
CA THR A 71 -16.15 6.16 15.53
C THR A 71 -16.15 6.28 17.05
N GLN A 72 -15.91 5.17 17.74
CA GLN A 72 -15.85 5.15 19.19
C GLN A 72 -14.72 6.00 19.76
N LEU A 73 -13.54 5.99 19.10
CA LEU A 73 -12.41 6.84 19.48
C LEU A 73 -12.75 8.33 19.40
N LYS A 74 -13.47 8.75 18.36
CA LYS A 74 -13.94 10.13 18.19
C LYS A 74 -14.91 10.51 19.29
N GLU A 75 -15.88 9.65 19.61
CA GLU A 75 -16.84 9.88 20.69
C GLU A 75 -16.16 9.96 22.08
N ASP A 76 -15.18 9.10 22.33
CA ASP A 76 -14.44 9.10 23.59
C ASP A 76 -13.58 10.36 23.73
N ALA A 77 -12.99 10.86 22.65
CA ALA A 77 -12.30 12.14 22.62
C ALA A 77 -13.27 13.30 22.96
N ASP A 78 -14.47 13.31 22.36
CA ASP A 78 -15.49 14.32 22.63
C ASP A 78 -15.95 14.30 24.09
N LYS A 79 -16.18 13.13 24.67
CA LYS A 79 -16.55 12.96 26.07
C LYS A 79 -15.44 13.42 27.01
N ARG A 80 -14.20 13.00 26.75
CA ARG A 80 -13.02 13.24 27.60
C ARG A 80 -12.66 14.72 27.71
N PHE A 81 -12.80 15.47 26.62
CA PHE A 81 -12.37 16.88 26.56
C PHE A 81 -13.52 17.88 26.50
N ARG A 82 -14.77 17.45 26.78
CA ARG A 82 -15.98 18.28 26.67
C ARG A 82 -15.85 19.63 27.39
N ASP A 83 -15.33 19.63 28.60
CA ASP A 83 -15.25 20.81 29.47
C ASP A 83 -13.80 21.25 29.74
N ALA A 84 -12.82 20.76 28.97
CA ALA A 84 -11.41 21.06 29.21
C ALA A 84 -11.01 22.43 28.62
N PRO A 85 -10.23 23.26 29.36
CA PRO A 85 -9.65 24.47 28.79
C PRO A 85 -8.76 24.12 27.60
N GLY A 86 -8.91 24.82 26.46
CA GLY A 86 -8.20 24.50 25.23
C GLY A 86 -8.58 23.14 24.64
N LYS A 87 -9.85 22.77 24.78
CA LYS A 87 -10.40 21.45 24.46
C LYS A 87 -10.03 20.94 23.06
N GLU A 88 -10.12 21.76 22.04
CA GLU A 88 -9.87 21.33 20.66
C GLU A 88 -8.43 20.85 20.48
N SER A 89 -7.43 21.65 20.87
CA SER A 89 -6.02 21.27 20.73
C SER A 89 -5.65 20.01 21.55
N LYS A 90 -6.20 19.88 22.77
CA LYS A 90 -5.97 18.69 23.62
C LYS A 90 -6.66 17.44 23.06
N LYS A 91 -7.88 17.62 22.56
CA LYS A 91 -8.65 16.57 21.88
C LYS A 91 -7.92 16.07 20.64
N ASP A 92 -7.49 17.00 19.76
CA ASP A 92 -6.81 16.65 18.53
C ASP A 92 -5.49 15.93 18.80
N LYS A 93 -4.69 16.41 19.75
CA LYS A 93 -3.45 15.75 20.16
C LYS A 93 -3.71 14.33 20.67
N TRP A 94 -4.62 14.16 21.61
CA TRP A 94 -4.95 12.83 22.16
C TRP A 94 -5.51 11.90 21.10
N LEU A 95 -6.42 12.40 20.23
CA LEU A 95 -7.01 11.60 19.16
C LEU A 95 -5.93 11.15 18.15
N THR A 96 -5.04 12.06 17.77
CA THR A 96 -3.91 11.72 16.89
C THR A 96 -3.02 10.63 17.49
N GLU A 97 -2.66 10.74 18.76
CA GLU A 97 -1.88 9.72 19.47
C GLU A 97 -2.59 8.35 19.49
N GLN A 98 -3.91 8.34 19.73
CA GLN A 98 -4.70 7.10 19.72
C GLN A 98 -4.84 6.51 18.32
N LEU A 99 -5.02 7.35 17.31
CA LEU A 99 -5.11 6.92 15.92
C LEU A 99 -3.79 6.27 15.46
N ILE A 100 -2.66 6.92 15.70
CA ILE A 100 -1.33 6.38 15.35
C ILE A 100 -1.12 5.01 16.00
N LYS A 101 -1.41 4.89 17.31
CA LYS A 101 -1.23 3.63 18.06
C LYS A 101 -2.10 2.47 17.56
N ARG A 102 -3.24 2.78 16.93
CA ARG A 102 -4.23 1.78 16.49
C ARG A 102 -4.34 1.67 14.98
N THR A 103 -3.52 2.40 14.24
CA THR A 103 -3.46 2.30 12.78
C THR A 103 -2.92 0.93 12.39
N ASP A 104 -3.57 0.31 11.42
CA ASP A 104 -3.17 -0.98 10.88
C ASP A 104 -1.83 -0.90 10.13
N LEU A 105 -1.16 -2.06 9.98
CA LEU A 105 0.19 -2.12 9.43
C LEU A 105 0.26 -1.64 7.97
N ALA A 106 -0.75 -1.94 7.16
CA ALA A 106 -0.79 -1.47 5.78
C ALA A 106 -0.91 0.05 5.72
N SER A 107 -1.75 0.64 6.57
CA SER A 107 -1.95 2.09 6.60
C SER A 107 -0.76 2.85 7.18
N LEU A 108 0.07 2.26 8.04
CA LEU A 108 1.34 2.85 8.48
C LEU A 108 2.30 3.06 7.30
N VAL A 109 2.35 2.11 6.37
CA VAL A 109 3.23 2.15 5.20
C VAL A 109 2.62 2.97 4.05
N PHE A 110 1.38 2.64 3.69
CA PHE A 110 0.72 3.20 2.50
C PHE A 110 -0.01 4.51 2.74
N GLY A 111 -0.12 4.92 3.98
CA GLY A 111 -0.82 6.13 4.40
C GLY A 111 -2.31 5.93 4.70
N SER A 112 -2.86 6.89 5.43
CA SER A 112 -4.26 6.98 5.83
C SER A 112 -4.72 8.45 5.74
N PRO A 113 -5.99 8.78 6.04
CA PRO A 113 -6.42 10.17 6.10
C PRO A 113 -5.66 11.08 7.09
N TRP A 114 -4.92 10.50 8.03
CA TRP A 114 -4.14 11.22 9.07
C TRP A 114 -2.66 10.86 9.14
N ILE A 115 -2.20 9.90 8.35
CA ILE A 115 -0.79 9.51 8.26
C ILE A 115 -0.34 9.60 6.81
N ALA A 116 0.72 10.35 6.54
CA ALA A 116 1.33 10.40 5.23
C ALA A 116 1.90 9.04 4.82
N SER A 117 1.84 8.73 3.53
CA SER A 117 2.46 7.51 3.03
C SER A 117 3.98 7.60 3.07
N LYS A 118 4.62 6.56 3.58
CA LYS A 118 6.08 6.37 3.50
C LYS A 118 6.52 5.89 2.12
N PHE A 119 5.66 5.17 1.40
CA PHE A 119 5.93 4.63 0.07
C PHE A 119 5.29 5.51 -1.01
N GLN A 120 6.12 6.13 -1.84
CA GLN A 120 5.73 7.03 -2.91
C GLN A 120 6.13 6.41 -4.25
N VAL A 121 5.17 6.24 -5.15
CA VAL A 121 5.36 5.70 -6.49
C VAL A 121 5.03 6.78 -7.50
N GLN A 122 5.97 7.05 -8.41
CA GLN A 122 5.73 7.94 -9.54
C GLN A 122 4.83 7.25 -10.58
N ASP A 123 4.18 8.04 -11.42
CA ASP A 123 3.49 7.49 -12.58
C ASP A 123 4.48 6.75 -13.48
N LEU A 124 4.15 5.52 -13.84
CA LEU A 124 5.00 4.68 -14.68
C LEU A 124 4.76 5.07 -16.14
N THR A 125 5.73 5.75 -16.72
CA THR A 125 5.70 6.18 -18.11
C THR A 125 6.31 5.10 -18.99
N VAL A 126 5.74 4.91 -20.19
CA VAL A 126 6.33 4.04 -21.20
C VAL A 126 7.69 4.58 -21.64
N LEU A 127 8.64 3.71 -21.92
CA LEU A 127 9.91 4.12 -22.51
C LEU A 127 9.68 4.61 -23.94
N PRO A 128 10.08 5.86 -24.29
CA PRO A 128 9.68 6.48 -25.55
C PRO A 128 10.11 5.71 -26.78
N ASP A 129 11.31 5.09 -26.74
CA ASP A 129 11.90 4.37 -27.87
C ASP A 129 11.29 2.98 -28.08
N ASP A 130 10.57 2.47 -27.08
CA ASP A 130 9.92 1.17 -27.09
C ASP A 130 8.41 1.24 -27.35
N TRP A 131 7.87 2.45 -27.55
CA TRP A 131 6.45 2.67 -27.85
C TRP A 131 6.21 2.95 -29.34
N PHE A 132 5.55 2.02 -30.01
CA PHE A 132 5.27 2.10 -31.46
C PHE A 132 3.92 2.75 -31.80
N GLY A 133 3.23 3.38 -30.82
CA GLY A 133 2.07 4.25 -31.08
C GLY A 133 0.75 3.54 -31.31
N GLN A 134 0.62 2.24 -31.07
CA GLN A 134 -0.59 1.47 -31.34
C GLN A 134 -1.14 0.77 -30.09
N TYR A 135 -2.44 0.90 -29.88
CA TYR A 135 -3.20 0.14 -28.89
C TYR A 135 -3.90 -1.04 -29.58
N GLN A 136 -4.06 -2.14 -28.86
CA GLN A 136 -4.95 -3.21 -29.29
C GLN A 136 -6.37 -2.86 -28.84
N GLU A 137 -7.33 -2.98 -29.76
CA GLU A 137 -8.75 -2.91 -29.42
C GLU A 137 -9.30 -4.34 -29.33
N ARG A 138 -10.10 -4.60 -28.33
CA ARG A 138 -10.75 -5.89 -28.09
C ARG A 138 -12.21 -5.66 -27.82
N ASP A 139 -13.04 -6.45 -28.46
CA ASP A 139 -14.48 -6.45 -28.22
C ASP A 139 -14.83 -7.35 -27.04
N GLY A 140 -15.67 -6.87 -26.17
CA GLY A 140 -16.31 -7.63 -25.10
C GLY A 140 -17.80 -7.78 -25.41
N VAL A 141 -18.32 -8.99 -25.28
CA VAL A 141 -19.75 -9.27 -25.46
C VAL A 141 -20.28 -9.99 -24.21
N SER A 142 -21.48 -9.62 -23.80
CA SER A 142 -22.23 -10.38 -22.81
C SER A 142 -23.10 -11.38 -23.52
N ILE A 143 -22.91 -12.68 -23.27
CA ILE A 143 -23.71 -13.75 -23.85
C ILE A 143 -24.92 -13.98 -22.94
N ASP A 144 -26.09 -13.94 -23.55
CA ASP A 144 -27.32 -14.42 -22.91
C ASP A 144 -27.25 -15.96 -22.82
N ARG A 145 -27.32 -16.48 -21.60
CA ARG A 145 -27.13 -17.91 -21.34
C ARG A 145 -28.37 -18.75 -21.76
N ASP A 146 -29.54 -18.12 -21.88
CA ASP A 146 -30.77 -18.83 -22.26
C ASP A 146 -30.87 -18.98 -23.76
N THR A 147 -30.40 -17.97 -24.51
CA THR A 147 -30.47 -17.97 -25.98
C THR A 147 -29.14 -18.31 -26.65
N GLU A 148 -28.06 -18.42 -25.90
CA GLU A 148 -26.67 -18.60 -26.38
C GLU A 148 -26.24 -17.56 -27.43
N THR A 149 -26.88 -16.40 -27.44
CA THR A 149 -26.60 -15.28 -28.36
C THR A 149 -26.04 -14.07 -27.62
N ALA A 150 -25.47 -13.14 -28.36
CA ALA A 150 -25.07 -11.85 -27.79
C ALA A 150 -26.29 -11.09 -27.28
N ALA A 151 -26.26 -10.66 -26.01
CA ALA A 151 -27.33 -9.84 -25.47
C ALA A 151 -27.33 -8.45 -26.13
N ASP A 152 -28.52 -8.00 -26.60
CA ASP A 152 -28.68 -6.73 -27.30
C ASP A 152 -28.13 -5.54 -26.50
N GLY A 153 -27.34 -4.67 -27.16
CA GLY A 153 -26.80 -3.45 -26.58
C GLY A 153 -25.67 -3.67 -25.56
N LYS A 154 -25.10 -4.88 -25.45
CA LYS A 154 -24.01 -5.22 -24.52
C LYS A 154 -22.68 -5.53 -25.20
N LEU A 155 -22.48 -5.03 -26.39
CA LEU A 155 -21.17 -4.99 -27.04
C LEU A 155 -20.46 -3.75 -26.52
N TYR A 156 -19.23 -3.93 -26.06
CA TYR A 156 -18.36 -2.84 -25.66
C TYR A 156 -16.94 -3.13 -26.15
N ASP A 157 -16.20 -2.09 -26.45
CA ASP A 157 -14.82 -2.18 -26.84
C ASP A 157 -13.90 -1.65 -25.74
N PHE A 158 -12.72 -2.20 -25.65
CA PHE A 158 -11.71 -1.76 -24.70
C PHE A 158 -10.31 -1.79 -25.30
N GLN A 159 -9.54 -0.78 -24.94
CA GLN A 159 -8.16 -0.67 -25.37
C GLN A 159 -7.23 -1.45 -24.41
N VAL A 160 -6.22 -2.08 -24.99
CA VAL A 160 -5.18 -2.83 -24.28
C VAL A 160 -3.82 -2.35 -24.76
N VAL A 161 -2.91 -2.15 -23.81
CA VAL A 161 -1.50 -1.95 -24.12
C VAL A 161 -0.91 -3.27 -24.56
N PRO A 162 -0.20 -3.34 -25.70
CA PRO A 162 0.43 -4.56 -26.17
C PRO A 162 1.36 -5.19 -25.15
N ALA A 163 1.40 -6.52 -25.13
CA ALA A 163 2.33 -7.26 -24.29
C ALA A 163 3.79 -6.90 -24.61
N GLY A 164 4.65 -6.90 -23.61
CA GLY A 164 6.06 -6.54 -23.76
C GLY A 164 6.34 -5.03 -23.81
N THR A 165 5.32 -4.16 -23.63
CA THR A 165 5.54 -2.72 -23.52
C THR A 165 6.23 -2.39 -22.20
N PRO A 166 7.46 -1.83 -22.21
CA PRO A 166 8.18 -1.50 -20.99
C PRO A 166 7.73 -0.17 -20.41
N PHE A 167 7.61 -0.13 -19.08
CA PHE A 167 7.32 1.08 -18.31
C PHE A 167 8.42 1.33 -17.29
N GLN A 168 8.76 2.60 -17.09
CA GLN A 168 9.73 2.98 -16.07
C GLN A 168 9.07 3.01 -14.69
N PHE A 169 9.52 2.15 -13.80
CA PHE A 169 9.13 2.18 -12.38
C PHE A 169 10.12 3.04 -11.59
N LYS A 170 9.59 3.96 -10.76
CA LYS A 170 10.37 4.72 -9.78
C LYS A 170 9.56 4.86 -8.49
N ALA A 171 10.19 4.55 -7.38
CA ALA A 171 9.60 4.70 -6.06
C ALA A 171 10.61 5.26 -5.05
N VAL A 172 10.09 5.90 -4.00
CA VAL A 172 10.85 6.37 -2.85
C VAL A 172 10.17 5.88 -1.60
N VAL A 173 10.95 5.44 -0.64
CA VAL A 173 10.49 5.09 0.70
C VAL A 173 11.19 6.02 1.69
N GLU A 174 10.43 6.64 2.59
CA GLU A 174 10.94 7.60 3.57
C GLU A 174 10.57 7.18 4.98
N ASN A 175 11.54 7.24 5.88
CA ASN A 175 11.35 7.02 7.33
C ASN A 175 10.64 5.69 7.66
N ALA A 176 11.00 4.63 6.97
CA ALA A 176 10.45 3.30 7.20
C ALA A 176 11.29 2.52 8.21
N GLU A 177 10.62 1.76 9.06
CA GLU A 177 11.23 0.75 9.91
C GLU A 177 11.56 -0.50 9.07
N ASP A 178 12.47 -1.34 9.55
CA ASP A 178 12.92 -2.54 8.81
C ASP A 178 11.76 -3.49 8.46
N TRP A 179 10.80 -3.69 9.36
CA TRP A 179 9.62 -4.52 9.09
C TRP A 179 8.71 -3.92 8.00
N GLU A 180 8.65 -2.59 7.90
CA GLU A 180 7.89 -1.89 6.86
C GLU A 180 8.55 -2.05 5.49
N LEU A 181 9.88 -1.99 5.47
CA LEU A 181 10.67 -2.30 4.27
C LEU A 181 10.47 -3.75 3.85
N GLY A 182 10.47 -4.69 4.79
CA GLY A 182 10.15 -6.08 4.54
C GLY A 182 8.76 -6.29 3.93
N LEU A 183 7.74 -5.57 4.43
CA LEU A 183 6.39 -5.62 3.86
C LEU A 183 6.38 -5.09 2.41
N LEU A 184 7.13 -4.03 2.13
CA LEU A 184 7.27 -3.50 0.77
C LEU A 184 8.01 -4.49 -0.14
N MET A 185 9.08 -5.15 0.33
CA MET A 185 9.81 -6.15 -0.46
C MET A 185 8.91 -7.34 -0.83
N VAL A 186 8.10 -7.84 0.11
CA VAL A 186 7.09 -8.87 -0.17
C VAL A 186 6.10 -8.39 -1.25
N GLY A 187 5.67 -7.14 -1.18
CA GLY A 187 4.75 -6.56 -2.17
C GLY A 187 5.38 -6.40 -3.55
N LEU A 188 6.60 -5.92 -3.64
CA LEU A 188 7.34 -5.78 -4.90
C LEU A 188 7.62 -7.14 -5.53
N HIS A 189 7.98 -8.14 -4.71
CA HIS A 189 8.20 -9.51 -5.18
C HIS A 189 6.94 -10.12 -5.82
N GLN A 190 5.74 -9.73 -5.40
CA GLN A 190 4.52 -10.18 -6.06
C GLN A 190 4.39 -9.65 -7.51
N PHE A 191 5.02 -8.51 -7.83
CA PHE A 191 5.11 -8.03 -9.21
C PHE A 191 6.27 -8.70 -9.96
N GLU A 192 7.42 -8.94 -9.32
CA GLU A 192 8.54 -9.71 -9.91
C GLU A 192 8.06 -11.11 -10.31
N SER A 193 7.23 -11.73 -9.48
CA SER A 193 6.65 -13.07 -9.71
C SER A 193 5.32 -13.06 -10.48
N GLN A 194 4.93 -11.92 -11.08
CA GLN A 194 3.75 -11.77 -11.94
C GLN A 194 2.40 -12.10 -11.24
N GLN A 195 2.31 -11.96 -9.93
CA GLN A 195 1.12 -12.34 -9.15
C GLN A 195 0.10 -11.21 -8.94
N ILE A 196 0.49 -9.96 -9.17
CA ILE A 196 -0.40 -8.80 -9.06
C ILE A 196 -0.65 -8.22 -10.45
N PRO A 197 -1.83 -8.43 -11.02
CA PRO A 197 -2.20 -7.79 -12.29
C PRO A 197 -2.62 -6.33 -12.06
N LEU A 198 -2.31 -5.46 -13.03
CA LEU A 198 -2.68 -4.05 -13.07
C LEU A 198 -3.81 -3.80 -14.07
N GLY A 199 -4.68 -2.83 -13.78
CA GLY A 199 -5.75 -2.41 -14.66
C GLY A 199 -6.97 -3.32 -14.65
N GLY A 200 -7.80 -3.19 -15.70
CA GLY A 200 -9.03 -3.95 -15.89
C GLY A 200 -8.81 -5.31 -16.58
N GLY A 201 -9.87 -6.13 -16.66
CA GLY A 201 -9.84 -7.39 -17.39
C GLY A 201 -8.98 -8.50 -16.77
N ARG A 202 -8.64 -8.41 -15.47
CA ARG A 202 -7.79 -9.37 -14.74
C ARG A 202 -8.28 -10.81 -14.87
N SER A 203 -9.59 -11.03 -14.75
CA SER A 203 -10.21 -12.37 -14.94
C SER A 203 -10.14 -12.91 -16.37
N ARG A 204 -9.71 -12.06 -17.31
CA ARG A 204 -9.54 -12.41 -18.74
C ARG A 204 -8.07 -12.51 -19.14
N GLY A 205 -7.16 -12.57 -18.16
CA GLY A 205 -5.71 -12.71 -18.39
C GLY A 205 -5.02 -11.41 -18.80
N LEU A 206 -5.63 -10.24 -18.57
CA LEU A 206 -5.01 -8.94 -18.86
C LEU A 206 -4.32 -8.37 -17.63
N GLY A 207 -3.37 -7.46 -17.89
CA GLY A 207 -2.69 -6.68 -16.87
C GLY A 207 -1.58 -7.42 -16.12
N VAL A 208 -1.23 -8.62 -16.50
CA VAL A 208 -0.05 -9.30 -15.94
C VAL A 208 1.19 -8.50 -16.30
N VAL A 209 1.96 -8.12 -15.29
CA VAL A 209 3.19 -7.34 -15.40
C VAL A 209 4.31 -8.06 -14.65
N GLU A 210 5.53 -7.81 -15.10
CA GLU A 210 6.75 -8.25 -14.46
C GLU A 210 7.56 -7.03 -14.04
N LEU A 211 8.00 -7.00 -12.79
CA LEU A 211 8.85 -5.94 -12.25
C LEU A 211 10.30 -6.41 -12.24
N GLU A 212 11.18 -5.53 -12.68
CA GLU A 212 12.63 -5.68 -12.51
C GLU A 212 13.15 -4.44 -11.78
N ILE A 213 13.84 -4.63 -10.66
CA ILE A 213 14.49 -3.55 -9.91
C ILE A 213 15.94 -3.50 -10.34
N ALA A 214 16.24 -2.60 -11.28
CA ALA A 214 17.58 -2.47 -11.85
C ALA A 214 18.56 -1.73 -10.92
N ASP A 215 18.05 -0.77 -10.13
CA ASP A 215 18.86 0.07 -9.26
C ASP A 215 18.16 0.36 -7.95
N ALA A 216 18.89 0.33 -6.85
CA ALA A 216 18.42 0.73 -5.53
C ALA A 216 19.46 1.65 -4.84
N TRP A 217 18.98 2.59 -4.05
CA TRP A 217 19.81 3.48 -3.24
C TRP A 217 19.36 3.41 -1.80
N TRP A 218 20.32 3.31 -0.90
CA TRP A 218 20.08 3.29 0.53
C TRP A 218 20.79 4.44 1.21
N VAL A 219 20.03 5.21 1.97
CA VAL A 219 20.55 6.33 2.77
C VAL A 219 20.05 6.14 4.19
N ASP A 220 20.93 5.78 5.07
CA ASP A 220 20.67 5.66 6.50
C ASP A 220 21.48 6.73 7.23
N TYR A 221 20.82 7.59 7.99
CA TYR A 221 21.45 8.54 8.89
C TYR A 221 20.75 8.50 10.24
N ARG A 222 21.59 8.29 11.25
CA ARG A 222 21.13 8.17 12.62
C ARG A 222 20.98 9.55 13.25
N GLU A 223 20.03 9.69 14.18
CA GLU A 223 19.80 10.95 14.90
C GLU A 223 21.04 11.43 15.66
N ASP A 224 21.90 10.52 16.11
CA ASP A 224 23.13 10.80 16.82
C ASP A 224 24.33 11.17 15.91
N HIS A 225 24.16 11.07 14.58
CA HIS A 225 25.16 11.41 13.56
C HIS A 225 24.69 12.47 12.55
N PRO A 226 24.40 13.71 12.98
CA PRO A 226 23.85 14.75 12.09
C PRO A 226 24.78 15.12 10.93
N GLU A 227 26.09 14.89 11.07
CA GLU A 227 27.08 15.15 10.02
C GLU A 227 26.86 14.27 8.79
N GLU A 228 26.34 13.05 8.95
CA GLU A 228 26.02 12.16 7.84
C GLU A 228 24.89 12.74 6.95
N LEU A 229 23.89 13.34 7.58
CA LEU A 229 22.83 14.04 6.85
C LEU A 229 23.35 15.27 6.10
N ILE A 230 24.24 16.04 6.72
CA ILE A 230 24.87 17.21 6.09
C ILE A 230 25.69 16.78 4.88
N ASP A 231 26.47 15.71 4.99
CA ASP A 231 27.23 15.15 3.89
C ASP A 231 26.31 14.59 2.77
N TYR A 232 25.21 13.95 3.12
CA TYR A 232 24.20 13.53 2.15
C TYR A 232 23.65 14.72 1.37
N LEU A 233 23.22 15.79 2.04
CA LEU A 233 22.71 17.00 1.39
C LEU A 233 23.74 17.61 0.42
N LYS A 234 24.99 17.65 0.81
CA LYS A 234 26.09 18.14 -0.03
C LYS A 234 26.29 17.28 -1.28
N ARG A 235 26.26 15.96 -1.14
CA ARG A 235 26.40 15.00 -2.25
C ARG A 235 25.18 15.05 -3.19
N LEU A 236 23.99 15.21 -2.62
CA LEU A 236 22.76 15.36 -3.39
C LEU A 236 22.85 16.52 -4.38
N VAL A 237 23.33 17.70 -3.92
CA VAL A 237 23.49 18.89 -4.75
C VAL A 237 24.63 18.76 -5.75
N SER A 238 25.72 18.09 -5.38
CA SER A 238 26.90 17.91 -6.27
C SER A 238 26.74 16.82 -7.31
N GLY A 239 25.62 16.09 -7.34
CA GLY A 239 25.39 14.98 -8.26
C GLY A 239 26.20 13.72 -7.96
N GLN A 240 26.84 13.63 -6.79
CA GLN A 240 27.65 12.48 -6.37
C GLN A 240 26.87 11.41 -5.60
N ARG A 241 25.55 11.53 -5.57
CA ARG A 241 24.64 10.62 -4.87
C ARG A 241 24.84 9.16 -5.29
N ASP A 242 24.88 8.93 -6.59
CA ASP A 242 24.87 7.57 -7.14
C ASP A 242 26.12 6.77 -6.78
N ALA A 243 27.29 7.41 -6.75
CA ALA A 243 28.54 6.73 -6.43
C ALA A 243 28.67 6.27 -4.96
N HIS A 244 27.85 6.81 -4.06
CA HIS A 244 28.01 6.56 -2.62
C HIS A 244 26.87 5.76 -2.00
N TYR A 245 25.65 5.93 -2.48
CA TYR A 245 24.45 5.35 -1.87
C TYR A 245 23.81 4.26 -2.73
N LYS A 246 24.30 4.05 -3.95
CA LYS A 246 23.84 2.96 -4.80
C LYS A 246 24.25 1.62 -4.21
N LEU A 247 23.28 0.74 -4.03
CA LEU A 247 23.53 -0.63 -3.59
C LEU A 247 24.06 -1.48 -4.74
N THR A 248 24.93 -2.42 -4.43
CA THR A 248 25.24 -3.54 -5.33
C THR A 248 24.13 -4.59 -5.24
N ASP A 249 24.03 -5.46 -6.24
CA ASP A 249 23.04 -6.53 -6.24
C ASP A 249 23.16 -7.41 -4.99
N ASP A 250 24.37 -7.81 -4.60
CA ASP A 250 24.62 -8.62 -3.41
C ASP A 250 24.20 -7.90 -2.12
N SER A 251 24.46 -6.58 -2.02
CA SER A 251 24.07 -5.81 -0.83
C SER A 251 22.57 -5.56 -0.79
N PHE A 252 21.93 -5.37 -1.93
CA PHE A 252 20.48 -5.22 -1.99
C PHE A 252 19.74 -6.51 -1.59
N GLU A 253 20.21 -7.67 -2.07
CA GLU A 253 19.66 -8.96 -1.66
C GLU A 253 19.85 -9.21 -0.15
N ALA A 254 21.00 -8.88 0.41
CA ALA A 254 21.23 -8.99 1.85
C ALA A 254 20.25 -8.10 2.67
N TYR A 255 20.01 -6.86 2.23
CA TYR A 255 19.00 -6.00 2.86
C TYR A 255 17.58 -6.55 2.72
N LYS A 256 17.22 -7.11 1.56
CA LYS A 256 15.90 -7.74 1.35
C LYS A 256 15.67 -8.88 2.35
N ASP A 257 16.68 -9.71 2.58
CA ASP A 257 16.62 -10.80 3.55
C ASP A 257 16.46 -10.26 4.97
N ASP A 258 17.30 -9.30 5.40
CA ASP A 258 17.24 -8.70 6.73
C ASP A 258 15.87 -8.03 6.99
N TRP A 259 15.35 -7.26 6.04
CA TRP A 259 14.06 -6.60 6.16
C TRP A 259 12.89 -7.61 6.18
N THR A 260 12.99 -8.67 5.39
CA THR A 260 11.98 -9.73 5.39
C THR A 260 11.96 -10.49 6.71
N ASP A 261 13.11 -10.79 7.27
CA ASP A 261 13.25 -11.39 8.61
C ASP A 261 12.70 -10.47 9.70
N ALA A 262 12.95 -9.16 9.61
CA ALA A 262 12.38 -8.18 10.52
C ALA A 262 10.85 -8.17 10.45
N LEU A 263 10.26 -8.22 9.24
CA LEU A 263 8.81 -8.36 9.07
C LEU A 263 8.26 -9.62 9.71
N VAL A 264 8.88 -10.79 9.44
CA VAL A 264 8.41 -12.08 9.98
C VAL A 264 8.44 -12.07 11.51
N ASN A 265 9.51 -11.56 12.09
CA ASN A 265 9.66 -11.44 13.54
C ASN A 265 8.61 -10.48 14.14
N TYR A 266 8.40 -9.34 13.50
CA TYR A 266 7.38 -8.37 13.90
C TYR A 266 5.96 -8.97 13.86
N LEU A 267 5.60 -9.65 12.78
CA LEU A 267 4.29 -10.29 12.65
C LEU A 267 4.06 -11.39 13.70
N ARG A 268 5.07 -12.20 14.01
CA ARG A 268 5.01 -13.21 15.10
C ARG A 268 4.72 -12.57 16.45
N GLN A 269 5.37 -11.45 16.76
CA GLN A 269 5.11 -10.71 18.00
C GLN A 269 3.68 -10.17 18.07
N GLN A 270 3.17 -9.60 16.97
CA GLN A 270 1.79 -9.09 16.91
C GLN A 270 0.76 -10.20 17.15
N VAL A 271 0.91 -11.36 16.52
CA VAL A 271 -0.01 -12.50 16.69
C VAL A 271 0.06 -13.04 18.11
N THR A 272 1.23 -13.16 18.73
CA THR A 272 1.39 -13.63 20.11
C THR A 272 0.74 -12.67 21.10
N THR A 273 0.95 -11.36 20.94
CA THR A 273 0.35 -10.33 21.82
C THR A 273 -1.19 -10.35 21.73
N ASN A 274 -1.73 -10.54 20.52
CA ASN A 274 -3.18 -10.64 20.33
C ASN A 274 -3.76 -11.93 20.93
N ALA A 275 -3.02 -13.03 20.90
CA ALA A 275 -3.42 -14.32 21.51
C ALA A 275 -3.46 -14.22 23.04
N ASP A 276 -2.47 -13.61 23.67
CA ASP A 276 -2.40 -13.45 25.13
C ASP A 276 -3.52 -12.54 25.65
N THR A 277 -3.83 -11.46 24.94
CA THR A 277 -5.00 -10.60 25.29
C THR A 277 -6.32 -11.34 25.16
N SER A 278 -6.46 -12.29 24.27
CA SER A 278 -7.67 -13.11 24.11
C SER A 278 -7.79 -14.23 25.15
N VAL A 279 -6.67 -14.74 25.68
CA VAL A 279 -6.65 -15.81 26.72
C VAL A 279 -6.91 -15.26 28.11
N GLU A 280 -6.40 -14.07 28.45
CA GLU A 280 -6.76 -13.40 29.71
C GLU A 280 -8.26 -13.08 29.80
N GLU A 281 -8.92 -12.87 28.67
CA GLU A 281 -10.37 -12.69 28.59
C GLU A 281 -11.16 -13.99 28.79
N GLY A 282 -10.57 -15.18 28.52
CA GLY A 282 -11.22 -16.49 28.67
C GLY A 282 -11.05 -17.18 30.01
N SER A 283 -10.11 -16.74 30.86
CA SER A 283 -9.79 -17.42 32.15
C SER A 283 -10.59 -16.94 33.34
N HIS A 284 -11.53 -16.03 33.17
CA HIS A 284 -12.44 -15.49 34.21
C HIS A 284 -13.93 -15.69 33.86
N ALA A 285 -14.26 -16.74 33.14
CA ALA A 285 -15.65 -17.16 32.91
C ALA A 285 -16.05 -18.33 33.80
#